data_6d04edd1020a81a675329dbaf210efe7
#
_entry.id   6d04edd1020a81a675329dbaf210efe7
#
_cell.length_a   1.000
_cell.length_b   1.000
_cell.length_c   1.000
_cell.angle_alpha   90.00
_cell.angle_beta   90.00
_cell.angle_gamma   90.00
#
_symmetry.space_group_name_H-M   'P 1'
#
loop_
_entity.id
_entity.type
_entity.pdbx_description
1 polymer ?
#
loop_
_entity_poly.entity_id
_entity_poly.type
_entity_poly.pdbx_seq_one_letter_code
_entity_poly.pdbx_strand_id
1 'polypeptide(L)'
;MSYCLLVTGPAYGTQQASSAYQFAQALLAAGHRLSSVFFYREGVLNANRLSAPASDEFDLVRAWSELAQQHHVTLNVCVAAALRRGVTDEHEAREQGLAAANLQPGFTLSGLGALAEAALSCDRMVQF
;
A
#
# COMPACT_ATOMS: atom_id res chain seq x y z
N MET A 1 -11.48 -15.84 -8.45
CA MET A 1 -11.02 -14.74 -9.30
C MET A 1 -9.93 -13.98 -8.56
N SER A 2 -8.86 -13.58 -9.23
CA SER A 2 -7.77 -12.83 -8.60
C SER A 2 -7.91 -11.33 -8.89
N TYR A 3 -7.63 -10.53 -7.87
CA TYR A 3 -7.73 -9.08 -7.91
C TYR A 3 -6.40 -8.44 -7.59
N CYS A 4 -6.13 -7.30 -8.22
CA CYS A 4 -5.10 -6.36 -7.82
C CYS A 4 -5.75 -5.00 -7.62
N LEU A 5 -5.31 -4.25 -6.62
CA LEU A 5 -5.83 -2.91 -6.35
C LEU A 5 -4.76 -1.86 -6.63
N LEU A 6 -5.19 -0.72 -7.11
CA LEU A 6 -4.36 0.49 -7.25
C LEU A 6 -4.95 1.55 -6.34
N VAL A 7 -4.18 2.01 -5.36
CA VAL A 7 -4.62 2.99 -4.37
C VAL A 7 -3.85 4.27 -4.57
N THR A 8 -4.56 5.36 -4.88
CA THR A 8 -3.96 6.67 -5.16
C THR A 8 -4.27 7.73 -4.11
N GLY A 9 -5.10 7.43 -3.12
CA GLY A 9 -5.41 8.34 -2.03
C GLY A 9 -4.62 8.04 -0.76
N PRO A 10 -4.37 9.06 0.08
CA PRO A 10 -3.63 8.89 1.33
C PRO A 10 -4.44 8.08 2.35
N ALA A 11 -3.77 7.66 3.42
CA ALA A 11 -4.42 6.90 4.50
C ALA A 11 -5.52 7.73 5.18
N TYR A 12 -5.33 9.03 5.27
CA TYR A 12 -6.24 9.96 5.94
C TYR A 12 -6.47 11.19 5.06
N GLY A 13 -7.61 11.83 5.24
CA GLY A 13 -7.97 13.05 4.52
C GLY A 13 -8.91 12.84 3.35
N THR A 14 -8.96 11.64 2.79
CA THR A 14 -9.94 11.22 1.78
C THR A 14 -10.45 9.83 2.11
N GLN A 15 -11.46 9.36 1.39
CA GLN A 15 -12.01 8.02 1.61
C GLN A 15 -11.47 6.96 0.65
N GLN A 16 -10.61 7.33 -0.28
CA GLN A 16 -10.11 6.41 -1.31
C GLN A 16 -9.43 5.18 -0.70
N ALA A 17 -8.49 5.40 0.22
CA ALA A 17 -7.74 4.30 0.82
C ALA A 17 -8.60 3.45 1.75
N SER A 18 -9.48 4.06 2.54
CA SER A 18 -10.38 3.31 3.42
C SER A 18 -11.39 2.50 2.63
N SER A 19 -11.89 3.06 1.52
CA SER A 19 -12.78 2.32 0.61
C SER A 19 -12.05 1.13 -0.03
N ALA A 20 -10.80 1.32 -0.44
CA ALA A 20 -9.97 0.25 -0.98
C ALA A 20 -9.77 -0.87 0.05
N TYR A 21 -9.49 -0.51 1.29
CA TYR A 21 -9.31 -1.49 2.36
C TYR A 21 -10.59 -2.28 2.62
N GLN A 22 -11.74 -1.60 2.70
CA GLN A 22 -13.04 -2.27 2.87
C GLN A 22 -13.35 -3.19 1.70
N PHE A 23 -13.05 -2.76 0.48
CA PHE A 23 -13.22 -3.58 -0.71
C PHE A 23 -12.31 -4.83 -0.64
N ALA A 24 -11.06 -4.66 -0.22
CA ALA A 24 -10.12 -5.77 -0.05
C ALA A 24 -10.66 -6.79 0.95
N GLN A 25 -11.17 -6.33 2.09
CA GLN A 25 -11.78 -7.22 3.08
C GLN A 25 -12.98 -7.97 2.52
N ALA A 26 -13.83 -7.27 1.77
CA ALA A 26 -15.07 -7.86 1.21
C ALA A 26 -14.74 -8.92 0.17
N LEU A 27 -13.79 -8.67 -0.73
CA LEU A 27 -13.43 -9.66 -1.74
C LEU A 27 -12.77 -10.90 -1.16
N LEU A 28 -11.96 -10.73 -0.11
CA LEU A 28 -11.35 -11.86 0.58
C LEU A 28 -12.40 -12.68 1.32
N ALA A 29 -13.37 -12.02 1.97
CA ALA A 29 -14.47 -12.70 2.65
C ALA A 29 -15.36 -13.45 1.66
N ALA A 30 -15.48 -12.97 0.42
CA ALA A 30 -16.23 -13.63 -0.64
C ALA A 30 -15.49 -14.80 -1.30
N GLY A 31 -14.28 -15.10 -0.85
CA GLY A 31 -13.48 -16.21 -1.36
C GLY A 31 -12.63 -15.89 -2.57
N HIS A 32 -12.50 -14.62 -2.94
CA HIS A 32 -11.61 -14.20 -4.00
C HIS A 32 -10.19 -14.03 -3.49
N ARG A 33 -9.24 -14.01 -4.41
CA ARG A 33 -7.83 -13.80 -4.10
C ARG A 33 -7.45 -12.35 -4.35
N LEU A 34 -6.76 -11.74 -3.39
CA LEU A 34 -6.11 -10.44 -3.57
C LEU A 34 -4.61 -10.72 -3.72
N SER A 35 -4.09 -10.54 -4.92
CA SER A 35 -2.68 -10.85 -5.22
C SER A 35 -1.76 -9.74 -4.74
N SER A 36 -2.12 -8.49 -5.03
CA SER A 36 -1.31 -7.34 -4.64
C SER A 36 -2.13 -6.06 -4.57
N VAL A 37 -1.59 -5.10 -3.84
CA VAL A 37 -2.07 -3.71 -3.82
C VAL A 37 -0.89 -2.84 -4.20
N PHE A 38 -1.07 -1.94 -5.14
CA PHE A 38 -0.06 -0.97 -5.56
C PHE A 38 -0.47 0.42 -5.09
N PHE A 39 0.39 1.04 -4.31
CA PHE A 39 0.16 2.38 -3.77
C PHE A 39 0.95 3.38 -4.60
N TYR A 40 0.25 4.36 -5.18
CA TYR A 40 0.83 5.35 -6.10
C TYR A 40 0.35 6.75 -5.74
N ARG A 41 1.10 7.77 -6.15
CA ARG A 41 0.78 9.16 -5.83
C ARG A 41 0.66 9.30 -4.31
N GLU A 42 -0.34 10.00 -3.80
CA GLU A 42 -0.59 10.16 -2.37
C GLU A 42 -0.88 8.84 -1.66
N GLY A 43 -1.22 7.80 -2.43
CA GLY A 43 -1.41 6.46 -1.88
C GLY A 43 -0.19 5.91 -1.14
N VAL A 44 1.02 6.37 -1.49
CA VAL A 44 2.24 5.93 -0.81
C VAL A 44 2.26 6.29 0.68
N LEU A 45 1.45 7.27 1.09
CA LEU A 45 1.35 7.66 2.50
C LEU A 45 0.69 6.59 3.37
N ASN A 46 0.03 5.60 2.77
CA ASN A 46 -0.45 4.41 3.48
C ASN A 46 0.68 3.57 4.06
N ALA A 47 1.90 3.79 3.59
CA ALA A 47 3.07 3.01 4.00
C ALA A 47 3.96 3.74 5.01
N ASN A 48 3.54 4.89 5.52
CA ASN A 48 4.37 5.67 6.45
C ASN A 48 4.21 5.13 7.88
N ARG A 49 5.25 4.46 8.37
CA ARG A 49 5.30 3.90 9.73
C ARG A 49 5.12 4.96 10.83
N LEU A 50 5.49 6.21 10.53
CA LEU A 50 5.41 7.30 11.51
C LEU A 50 4.00 7.87 11.63
N SER A 51 3.03 7.38 10.88
CA SER A 51 1.63 7.75 11.08
C SER A 51 1.18 7.27 12.46
N ALA A 52 0.61 8.18 13.24
CA ALA A 52 0.21 7.92 14.61
C ALA A 52 -1.20 8.48 14.85
N PRO A 53 -2.23 7.77 14.39
CA PRO A 53 -3.60 8.23 14.61
C PRO A 53 -3.95 8.23 16.09
N ALA A 54 -4.94 9.04 16.46
CA ALA A 54 -5.44 9.05 17.83
C ALA A 54 -6.01 7.69 18.22
N SER A 55 -6.10 7.40 19.52
CA SER A 55 -6.48 6.07 20.01
C SER A 55 -7.89 5.64 19.60
N ASP A 56 -8.77 6.59 19.26
CA ASP A 56 -10.13 6.32 18.79
C ASP A 56 -10.28 6.35 17.26
N GLU A 57 -9.18 6.57 16.55
CA GLU A 57 -9.17 6.54 15.08
C GLU A 57 -8.68 5.18 14.57
N PHE A 58 -9.17 4.79 13.39
CA PHE A 58 -8.72 3.56 12.76
C PHE A 58 -7.29 3.71 12.24
N ASP A 59 -6.43 2.74 12.56
CA ASP A 59 -5.03 2.72 12.12
C ASP A 59 -4.91 1.99 10.78
N LEU A 60 -5.13 2.72 9.70
CA LEU A 60 -5.16 2.13 8.36
C LEU A 60 -3.79 1.61 7.91
N VAL A 61 -2.70 2.28 8.30
CA VAL A 61 -1.34 1.85 7.93
C VAL A 61 -1.07 0.45 8.46
N ARG A 62 -1.36 0.20 9.75
CA ARG A 62 -1.15 -1.12 10.37
C ARG A 62 -2.17 -2.13 9.87
N ALA A 63 -3.38 -1.67 9.57
CA ALA A 63 -4.43 -2.54 9.02
C ALA A 63 -4.01 -3.16 7.69
N TRP A 64 -3.39 -2.38 6.79
CA TRP A 64 -2.86 -2.91 5.54
C TRP A 64 -1.79 -3.99 5.79
N SER A 65 -0.86 -3.73 6.72
CA SER A 65 0.19 -4.70 7.07
C SER A 65 -0.39 -6.00 7.59
N GLU A 66 -1.38 -5.92 8.46
CA GLU A 66 -2.02 -7.10 9.04
C GLU A 66 -2.78 -7.90 7.99
N LEU A 67 -3.52 -7.22 7.13
CA LEU A 67 -4.23 -7.88 6.02
C LEU A 67 -3.25 -8.60 5.10
N ALA A 68 -2.13 -7.96 4.77
CA ALA A 68 -1.11 -8.54 3.92
C ALA A 68 -0.50 -9.80 4.56
N GLN A 69 -0.23 -9.76 5.85
CA GLN A 69 0.34 -10.90 6.57
C GLN A 69 -0.65 -12.06 6.63
N GLN A 70 -1.91 -11.80 6.94
CA GLN A 70 -2.92 -12.82 7.08
C GLN A 70 -3.26 -13.52 5.76
N HIS A 71 -3.27 -12.76 4.66
CA HIS A 71 -3.75 -13.25 3.37
C HIS A 71 -2.67 -13.34 2.30
N HIS A 72 -1.40 -13.17 2.67
CA HIS A 72 -0.25 -13.24 1.77
C HIS A 72 -0.39 -12.28 0.58
N VAL A 73 -0.77 -11.04 0.86
CA VAL A 73 -0.93 -9.99 -0.14
C VAL A 73 0.36 -9.21 -0.27
N THR A 74 0.81 -8.97 -1.49
CA THR A 74 1.98 -8.12 -1.74
C THR A 74 1.55 -6.65 -1.74
N LEU A 75 2.17 -5.84 -0.88
CA LEU A 75 1.91 -4.40 -0.82
C LEU A 75 3.09 -3.67 -1.46
N ASN A 76 2.91 -3.21 -2.69
CA ASN A 76 3.92 -2.49 -3.45
C ASN A 76 3.68 -0.99 -3.38
N VAL A 77 4.77 -0.23 -3.21
CA VAL A 77 4.73 1.23 -3.12
C VAL A 77 5.65 1.80 -4.20
N CYS A 78 5.15 2.73 -5.01
CA CYS A 78 5.96 3.36 -6.04
C CYS A 78 7.13 4.09 -5.39
N VAL A 79 8.36 3.68 -5.72
CA VAL A 79 9.58 4.22 -5.08
C VAL A 79 9.71 5.72 -5.33
N ALA A 80 9.52 6.19 -6.55
CA ALA A 80 9.65 7.61 -6.89
C ALA A 80 8.60 8.46 -6.16
N ALA A 81 7.36 8.01 -6.15
CA ALA A 81 6.28 8.73 -5.46
C ALA A 81 6.50 8.75 -3.94
N ALA A 82 7.01 7.64 -3.39
CA ALA A 82 7.31 7.53 -1.97
C ALA A 82 8.44 8.49 -1.56
N LEU A 83 9.54 8.49 -2.29
CA LEU A 83 10.70 9.36 -1.98
C LEU A 83 10.32 10.84 -2.08
N ARG A 84 9.51 11.23 -3.07
CA ARG A 84 9.04 12.62 -3.18
C ARG A 84 8.20 13.05 -1.98
N ARG A 85 7.61 12.11 -1.25
CA ARG A 85 6.69 12.38 -0.13
C ARG A 85 7.28 11.99 1.22
N GLY A 86 8.58 11.71 1.26
CA GLY A 86 9.27 11.42 2.52
C GLY A 86 9.03 10.02 3.07
N VAL A 87 8.64 9.06 2.25
CA VAL A 87 8.50 7.66 2.65
C VAL A 87 9.65 6.87 2.02
N THR A 88 10.45 6.21 2.86
CA THR A 88 11.65 5.52 2.39
C THR A 88 11.94 4.28 3.23
N ASP A 89 12.54 3.28 2.59
CA ASP A 89 13.12 2.12 3.29
C ASP A 89 14.60 2.39 3.64
N GLU A 90 15.23 1.44 4.33
CA GLU A 90 16.61 1.58 4.76
C GLU A 90 17.58 1.70 3.57
N HIS A 91 17.36 0.92 2.51
CA HIS A 91 18.22 0.95 1.33
C HIS A 91 18.19 2.32 0.66
N GLU A 92 17.01 2.83 0.36
CA GLU A 92 16.88 4.14 -0.29
C GLU A 92 17.32 5.28 0.61
N ALA A 93 17.09 5.17 1.91
CA ALA A 93 17.55 6.17 2.85
C ALA A 93 19.09 6.31 2.80
N ARG A 94 19.81 5.19 2.75
CA ARG A 94 21.27 5.21 2.61
C ARG A 94 21.69 5.77 1.26
N GLU A 95 21.07 5.34 0.17
CA GLU A 95 21.41 5.79 -1.19
C GLU A 95 21.19 7.29 -1.35
N GLN A 96 20.15 7.85 -0.73
CA GLN A 96 19.81 9.26 -0.83
C GLN A 96 20.41 10.12 0.28
N GLY A 97 21.16 9.54 1.22
CA GLY A 97 21.74 10.26 2.33
C GLY A 97 20.73 10.79 3.33
N LEU A 98 19.61 10.09 3.52
CA LEU A 98 18.53 10.49 4.43
C LEU A 98 18.80 10.00 5.85
N ALA A 99 18.25 10.71 6.84
CA ALA A 99 18.55 10.47 8.25
C ALA A 99 17.95 9.17 8.79
N ALA A 100 16.82 8.71 8.24
CA ALA A 100 16.12 7.54 8.77
C ALA A 100 15.17 6.98 7.73
N ALA A 101 14.68 5.77 7.99
CA ALA A 101 13.66 5.09 7.19
C ALA A 101 12.34 5.03 7.95
N ASN A 102 11.24 5.10 7.22
CA ASN A 102 9.90 5.10 7.82
C ASN A 102 8.88 4.22 7.07
N LEU A 103 9.36 3.32 6.22
CA LEU A 103 8.45 2.40 5.54
C LEU A 103 7.89 1.41 6.55
N GLN A 104 6.55 1.28 6.58
CA GLN A 104 5.87 0.32 7.44
C GLN A 104 6.24 -1.11 7.04
N PRO A 105 6.55 -2.00 8.01
CA PRO A 105 6.78 -3.41 7.70
C PRO A 105 5.61 -4.03 6.94
N GLY A 106 5.93 -4.86 5.95
CA GLY A 106 4.94 -5.47 5.08
C GLY A 106 4.76 -4.76 3.75
N PHE A 107 5.26 -3.53 3.62
CA PHE A 107 5.29 -2.80 2.35
C PHE A 107 6.67 -2.91 1.70
N THR A 108 6.71 -2.85 0.38
CA THR A 108 7.95 -2.93 -0.40
C THR A 108 7.97 -1.81 -1.45
N LEU A 109 9.08 -1.08 -1.53
CA LEU A 109 9.24 -0.10 -2.60
C LEU A 109 9.46 -0.83 -3.93
N SER A 110 8.76 -0.39 -4.97
CA SER A 110 8.77 -1.03 -6.29
C SER A 110 8.73 0.02 -7.40
N GLY A 111 9.16 -0.38 -8.59
CA GLY A 111 8.96 0.43 -9.79
C GLY A 111 7.58 0.22 -10.40
N LEU A 112 7.23 1.05 -11.37
CA LEU A 112 5.95 0.95 -12.07
C LEU A 112 5.82 -0.33 -12.90
N GLY A 113 6.94 -1.02 -13.18
CA GLY A 113 6.93 -2.34 -13.80
C GLY A 113 6.12 -3.37 -13.01
N ALA A 114 6.16 -3.29 -11.69
CA ALA A 114 5.36 -4.17 -10.83
C ALA A 114 3.86 -3.92 -10.99
N LEU A 115 3.46 -2.67 -11.20
CA LEU A 115 2.07 -2.31 -11.49
C LEU A 115 1.63 -2.88 -12.85
N ALA A 116 2.46 -2.74 -13.87
CA ALA A 116 2.18 -3.28 -15.19
C ALA A 116 2.05 -4.82 -15.16
N GLU A 117 2.95 -5.49 -14.45
CA GLU A 117 2.90 -6.94 -14.25
C GLU A 117 1.60 -7.37 -13.57
N ALA A 118 1.22 -6.66 -12.51
CA ALA A 118 -0.03 -6.95 -11.78
C ALA A 118 -1.24 -6.81 -12.70
N ALA A 119 -1.28 -5.74 -13.51
CA ALA A 119 -2.38 -5.49 -14.45
C ALA A 119 -2.52 -6.61 -15.48
N LEU A 120 -1.38 -7.20 -15.89
CA LEU A 120 -1.38 -8.27 -16.89
C LEU A 120 -1.67 -9.65 -16.31
N SER A 121 -1.44 -9.86 -15.03
CA SER A 121 -1.52 -11.19 -14.41
C SER A 121 -2.78 -11.43 -13.59
N CYS A 122 -3.41 -10.40 -13.03
CA CYS A 122 -4.65 -10.58 -12.26
C CYS A 122 -5.88 -10.57 -13.18
N ASP A 123 -6.98 -11.16 -12.69
CA ASP A 123 -8.24 -11.19 -13.45
C ASP A 123 -8.91 -9.82 -13.50
N ARG A 124 -8.81 -9.07 -12.40
CA ARG A 124 -9.42 -7.73 -12.27
C ARG A 124 -8.44 -6.79 -11.58
N MET A 125 -8.31 -5.59 -12.12
CA MET A 125 -7.64 -4.48 -11.42
C MET A 125 -8.66 -3.39 -11.14
N VAL A 126 -8.71 -2.94 -9.88
CA VAL A 126 -9.64 -1.89 -9.45
C VAL A 126 -8.84 -0.76 -8.83
N GLN A 127 -9.15 0.46 -9.25
CA GLN A 127 -8.48 1.67 -8.76
C GLN A 127 -9.38 2.43 -7.79
N PHE A 128 -8.74 2.92 -6.73
CA PHE A 128 -9.36 3.80 -5.75
C PHE A 128 -8.58 5.09 -5.61
#